data_6b627f1df3236f222b273d2127dfe727
#
_entry.id   6b627f1df3236f222b273d2127dfe727
#
_cell.length_a   1.000
_cell.length_b   1.000
_cell.length_c   1.000
_cell.angle_alpha   90.00
_cell.angle_beta   90.00
_cell.angle_gamma   90.00
#
_symmetry.space_group_name_H-M   'P 1'
#
loop_
_entity.id
_entity.type
_entity.pdbx_description
1 polymer ?
#
loop_
_entity_poly.entity_id
_entity_poly.type
_entity_poly.pdbx_seq_one_letter_code
_entity_poly.pdbx_strand_id
1 'polypeptide(L)'
;MVGGGVHDTAKGEWTDDGAMAVAIADAYIVKQGFAPDEIALNFKTWRKSGHFGTRNYVFDIGRTCSTAIDRMTTENPYAGATDRYASGNGSLMRLAPIMLANHTCIPMAIAESVAVSLMTHGNKDIVQYTAAFVTETMLGEMTKDFTALRHFNTRESKTTGTIMHAYAQAWRSVALTDSFEDALVDAVNKGYDADTVGAITGMLAGRKYGYSSIPKRWLDKLVQRDELLAMAEQLYKLGGEDCK
;
A
#
# COMPACT_ATOMS: atom_id res chain seq x y z
N MET A 1 2.65 18.84 4.25
CA MET A 1 3.51 17.94 5.06
C MET A 1 4.19 18.77 6.14
N VAL A 2 3.92 18.45 7.41
CA VAL A 2 4.45 19.23 8.55
C VAL A 2 5.43 18.42 9.42
N GLY A 3 5.42 17.10 9.32
CA GLY A 3 6.18 16.19 10.19
C GLY A 3 5.54 16.03 11.57
N GLY A 4 6.17 15.26 12.47
CA GLY A 4 5.69 15.00 13.83
C GLY A 4 4.90 13.71 13.96
N GLY A 5 3.82 13.73 14.74
CA GLY A 5 3.04 12.54 15.05
C GLY A 5 3.72 11.65 16.08
N VAL A 6 3.18 10.44 16.29
CA VAL A 6 3.66 9.48 17.31
C VAL A 6 5.08 8.96 17.03
N HIS A 7 5.53 9.02 15.78
CA HIS A 7 6.85 8.55 15.34
C HIS A 7 7.87 9.68 15.16
N ASP A 8 7.49 10.94 15.49
CA ASP A 8 8.32 12.12 15.31
C ASP A 8 9.00 12.16 13.93
N THR A 9 8.17 12.01 12.87
CA THR A 9 8.66 11.98 11.50
C THR A 9 9.11 13.35 11.03
N ALA A 10 10.21 13.42 10.29
CA ALA A 10 10.57 14.62 9.56
C ALA A 10 9.64 14.84 8.36
N LYS A 11 9.65 16.06 7.82
CA LYS A 11 8.81 16.38 6.66
C LYS A 11 9.22 15.55 5.45
N GLY A 12 8.29 14.75 4.94
CA GLY A 12 8.49 13.92 3.75
C GLY A 12 9.01 12.53 4.03
N GLU A 13 9.26 12.15 5.27
CA GLU A 13 9.49 10.75 5.64
C GLU A 13 8.21 9.91 5.50
N TRP A 14 8.39 8.64 5.21
CA TRP A 14 7.32 7.62 5.20
C TRP A 14 7.58 6.54 6.23
N THR A 15 6.51 5.87 6.63
CA THR A 15 6.47 4.79 7.62
C THR A 15 6.69 3.42 6.97
N ASP A 16 6.23 2.34 7.61
CA ASP A 16 6.28 0.98 7.07
C ASP A 16 5.48 0.82 5.76
N ASP A 17 4.45 1.64 5.55
CA ASP A 17 3.69 1.72 4.29
C ASP A 17 4.63 1.89 3.09
N GLY A 18 5.42 2.94 3.12
CA GLY A 18 6.38 3.26 2.06
C GLY A 18 7.54 2.28 2.01
N ALA A 19 8.10 1.92 3.18
CA ALA A 19 9.25 1.01 3.26
C ALA A 19 8.94 -0.37 2.68
N MET A 20 7.77 -0.93 3.00
CA MET A 20 7.36 -2.22 2.45
C MET A 20 6.99 -2.13 0.95
N ALA A 21 6.44 -0.99 0.49
CA ALA A 21 6.22 -0.76 -0.93
C ALA A 21 7.56 -0.69 -1.70
N VAL A 22 8.54 0.04 -1.20
CA VAL A 22 9.88 0.13 -1.81
C VAL A 22 10.56 -1.24 -1.84
N ALA A 23 10.45 -2.03 -0.77
CA ALA A 23 10.98 -3.39 -0.70
C ALA A 23 10.37 -4.33 -1.77
N ILE A 24 9.06 -4.20 -2.04
CA ILE A 24 8.37 -4.92 -3.13
C ILE A 24 8.87 -4.41 -4.49
N ALA A 25 8.93 -3.10 -4.68
CA ALA A 25 9.40 -2.49 -5.93
C ALA A 25 10.80 -2.95 -6.31
N ASP A 26 11.72 -2.95 -5.36
CA ASP A 26 13.09 -3.43 -5.54
C ASP A 26 13.13 -4.89 -5.98
N ALA A 27 12.38 -5.77 -5.31
CA ALA A 27 12.31 -7.18 -5.68
C ALA A 27 11.82 -7.39 -7.13
N TYR A 28 10.78 -6.66 -7.56
CA TYR A 28 10.29 -6.70 -8.95
C TYR A 28 11.34 -6.22 -9.94
N ILE A 29 12.06 -5.15 -9.62
CA ILE A 29 13.07 -4.58 -10.50
C ILE A 29 14.26 -5.52 -10.62
N VAL A 30 14.74 -6.07 -9.51
CA VAL A 30 15.91 -6.97 -9.48
C VAL A 30 15.60 -8.29 -10.20
N LYS A 31 14.40 -8.85 -9.99
CA LYS A 31 14.01 -10.14 -10.57
C LYS A 31 13.27 -10.02 -11.91
N GLN A 32 13.00 -8.80 -12.37
CA GLN A 32 12.26 -8.54 -13.60
C GLN A 32 10.84 -9.17 -13.59
N GLY A 33 10.20 -9.20 -12.41
CA GLY A 33 8.86 -9.75 -12.21
C GLY A 33 8.59 -10.17 -10.78
N PHE A 34 7.49 -10.89 -10.58
CA PHE A 34 7.04 -11.35 -9.27
C PHE A 34 7.97 -12.43 -8.69
N ALA A 35 8.57 -12.15 -7.54
CA ALA A 35 9.50 -13.04 -6.85
C ALA A 35 9.25 -13.00 -5.33
N PRO A 36 8.38 -13.87 -4.79
CA PRO A 36 8.01 -13.85 -3.37
C PRO A 36 9.17 -14.18 -2.43
N ASP A 37 10.15 -14.97 -2.86
CA ASP A 37 11.39 -15.24 -2.15
C ASP A 37 12.23 -13.96 -1.96
N GLU A 38 12.38 -13.15 -3.00
CA GLU A 38 13.09 -11.88 -2.93
C GLU A 38 12.33 -10.84 -2.09
N ILE A 39 11.00 -10.76 -2.24
CA ILE A 39 10.16 -9.90 -1.39
C ILE A 39 10.33 -10.27 0.08
N ALA A 40 10.35 -11.57 0.41
CA ALA A 40 10.58 -12.02 1.78
C ALA A 40 11.98 -11.64 2.29
N LEU A 41 13.01 -11.78 1.46
CA LEU A 41 14.38 -11.34 1.78
C LEU A 41 14.42 -9.83 2.05
N ASN A 42 13.78 -9.03 1.20
CA ASN A 42 13.72 -7.59 1.33
C ASN A 42 12.97 -7.15 2.60
N PHE A 43 11.84 -7.79 2.94
CA PHE A 43 11.12 -7.52 4.18
C PHE A 43 11.97 -7.84 5.42
N LYS A 44 12.70 -8.95 5.40
CA LYS A 44 13.64 -9.30 6.49
C LYS A 44 14.80 -8.32 6.59
N THR A 45 15.33 -7.88 5.46
CA THR A 45 16.41 -6.87 5.41
C THR A 45 15.94 -5.54 5.98
N TRP A 46 14.75 -5.07 5.58
CA TRP A 46 14.13 -3.89 6.17
C TRP A 46 13.92 -4.06 7.68
N ARG A 47 13.36 -5.18 8.11
CA ARG A 47 13.09 -5.48 9.52
C ARG A 47 14.35 -5.42 10.38
N LYS A 48 15.50 -5.83 9.84
CA LYS A 48 16.79 -5.89 10.52
C LYS A 48 17.52 -4.54 10.57
N SER A 49 17.46 -3.76 9.50
CA SER A 49 18.37 -2.62 9.28
C SER A 49 17.67 -1.30 8.93
N GLY A 50 16.35 -1.29 8.72
CA GLY A 50 15.64 -0.13 8.18
C GLY A 50 15.89 0.12 6.68
N HIS A 51 16.65 -0.73 5.98
CA HIS A 51 16.86 -0.62 4.55
C HIS A 51 15.51 -0.57 3.82
N PHE A 52 15.39 0.19 2.74
CA PHE A 52 14.14 0.54 2.06
C PHE A 52 13.26 1.59 2.77
N GLY A 53 13.58 1.95 4.02
CA GLY A 53 12.91 3.03 4.76
C GLY A 53 13.66 4.36 4.66
N THR A 54 13.12 5.38 5.32
CA THR A 54 13.75 6.71 5.41
C THR A 54 14.78 6.83 6.52
N ARG A 55 14.86 5.84 7.41
CA ARG A 55 15.80 5.75 8.53
C ARG A 55 16.56 4.44 8.48
N ASN A 56 17.73 4.39 9.13
CA ASN A 56 18.54 3.17 9.26
C ASN A 56 18.06 2.22 10.37
N TYR A 57 16.79 2.30 10.73
CA TYR A 57 16.09 1.43 11.68
C TYR A 57 14.59 1.47 11.39
N VAL A 58 13.89 0.42 11.79
CA VAL A 58 12.42 0.36 11.70
C VAL A 58 11.83 1.10 12.89
N PHE A 59 11.07 2.16 12.64
CA PHE A 59 10.43 2.98 13.67
C PHE A 59 8.91 2.80 13.73
N ASP A 60 8.35 2.17 12.70
CA ASP A 60 6.95 1.78 12.64
C ASP A 60 6.81 0.40 12.00
N ILE A 61 5.97 -0.45 12.57
CA ILE A 61 5.59 -1.74 12.03
C ILE A 61 4.37 -2.31 12.75
N GLY A 62 3.35 -2.68 12.01
CA GLY A 62 2.17 -3.37 12.55
C GLY A 62 2.51 -4.76 13.10
N ARG A 63 1.87 -5.14 14.22
CA ARG A 63 2.12 -6.43 14.89
C ARG A 63 1.94 -7.64 13.96
N THR A 64 0.93 -7.63 13.08
CA THR A 64 0.67 -8.71 12.13
C THR A 64 1.82 -8.85 11.14
N CYS A 65 2.29 -7.74 10.56
CA CYS A 65 3.47 -7.71 9.68
C CYS A 65 4.73 -8.19 10.40
N SER A 66 5.03 -7.64 11.59
CA SER A 66 6.20 -8.02 12.38
C SER A 66 6.25 -9.53 12.65
N THR A 67 5.15 -10.08 13.16
CA THR A 67 5.08 -11.51 13.50
C THR A 67 5.26 -12.40 12.25
N ALA A 68 4.68 -12.02 11.12
CA ALA A 68 4.83 -12.78 9.88
C ALA A 68 6.25 -12.67 9.33
N ILE A 69 6.86 -11.48 9.30
CA ILE A 69 8.23 -11.27 8.81
C ILE A 69 9.24 -12.05 9.66
N ASP A 70 9.04 -12.12 10.98
CA ASP A 70 9.93 -12.88 11.87
C ASP A 70 9.86 -14.40 11.57
N ARG A 71 8.72 -14.91 11.06
CA ARG A 71 8.50 -16.33 10.73
C ARG A 71 8.83 -16.72 9.29
N MET A 72 8.68 -15.80 8.32
CA MET A 72 8.91 -16.12 6.90
C MET A 72 10.37 -16.47 6.62
N THR A 73 10.57 -17.29 5.59
CA THR A 73 11.88 -17.55 4.98
C THR A 73 11.79 -17.37 3.47
N THR A 74 12.91 -17.40 2.78
CA THR A 74 12.93 -17.37 1.30
C THR A 74 12.28 -18.61 0.69
N GLU A 75 12.40 -19.77 1.36
CA GLU A 75 11.78 -21.03 0.94
C GLU A 75 10.29 -21.11 1.28
N ASN A 76 9.86 -20.38 2.32
CA ASN A 76 8.47 -20.30 2.75
C ASN A 76 8.09 -18.82 3.06
N PRO A 77 7.82 -18.03 2.02
CA PRO A 77 7.53 -16.60 2.16
C PRO A 77 6.12 -16.30 2.70
N TYR A 78 5.19 -17.27 2.69
CA TYR A 78 3.80 -17.10 3.08
C TYR A 78 3.58 -17.45 4.56
N ALA A 79 3.79 -16.45 5.44
CA ALA A 79 3.73 -16.63 6.89
C ALA A 79 2.54 -15.92 7.56
N GLY A 80 1.59 -15.44 6.74
CA GLY A 80 0.42 -14.69 7.21
C GLY A 80 -0.48 -15.53 8.12
N ALA A 81 -0.84 -14.98 9.29
CA ALA A 81 -1.79 -15.60 10.20
C ALA A 81 -3.20 -15.64 9.58
N THR A 82 -3.92 -16.75 9.78
CA THR A 82 -5.24 -17.01 9.16
C THR A 82 -6.41 -16.77 10.08
N ASP A 83 -6.16 -16.46 11.35
CA ASP A 83 -7.22 -16.21 12.32
C ASP A 83 -7.99 -14.91 12.03
N ARG A 84 -9.17 -14.77 12.64
CA ARG A 84 -10.06 -13.64 12.41
C ARG A 84 -9.49 -12.28 12.84
N TYR A 85 -8.47 -12.27 13.68
CA TYR A 85 -7.81 -11.04 14.14
C TYR A 85 -6.68 -10.59 13.20
N ALA A 86 -6.30 -11.43 12.23
CA ALA A 86 -5.30 -11.11 11.21
C ALA A 86 -5.91 -10.35 10.01
N SER A 87 -6.87 -9.44 10.27
CA SER A 87 -7.56 -8.62 9.28
C SER A 87 -7.00 -7.18 9.21
N GLY A 88 -5.72 -7.00 9.53
CA GLY A 88 -5.03 -5.72 9.46
C GLY A 88 -4.92 -5.16 8.04
N ASN A 89 -4.76 -3.85 7.93
CA ASN A 89 -4.65 -3.12 6.66
C ASN A 89 -3.22 -3.10 6.08
N GLY A 90 -2.23 -3.58 6.82
CA GLY A 90 -0.82 -3.61 6.40
C GLY A 90 -0.53 -4.39 5.12
N SER A 91 -1.49 -5.15 4.60
CA SER A 91 -1.40 -5.78 3.28
C SER A 91 -1.75 -4.83 2.14
N LEU A 92 -2.75 -3.93 2.31
CA LEU A 92 -3.18 -3.00 1.25
C LEU A 92 -2.20 -1.85 1.03
N MET A 93 -1.67 -1.29 2.09
CA MET A 93 -0.88 -0.06 2.10
C MET A 93 0.32 -0.05 1.14
N ARG A 94 0.82 -1.24 0.75
CA ARG A 94 2.07 -1.45 0.02
C ARG A 94 1.92 -1.96 -1.42
N LEU A 95 0.69 -1.98 -1.98
CA LEU A 95 0.40 -2.66 -3.26
C LEU A 95 0.70 -1.84 -4.52
N ALA A 96 1.00 -0.56 -4.41
CA ALA A 96 1.25 0.30 -5.56
C ALA A 96 2.26 -0.27 -6.57
N PRO A 97 3.42 -0.84 -6.18
CA PRO A 97 4.40 -1.40 -7.11
C PRO A 97 3.85 -2.53 -7.96
N ILE A 98 3.00 -3.39 -7.38
CA ILE A 98 2.42 -4.54 -8.06
C ILE A 98 1.44 -4.09 -9.14
N MET A 99 0.55 -3.15 -8.80
CA MET A 99 -0.40 -2.60 -9.76
C MET A 99 0.33 -1.86 -10.89
N LEU A 100 1.43 -1.19 -10.60
CA LEU A 100 2.23 -0.48 -11.59
C LEU A 100 2.96 -1.45 -12.51
N ALA A 101 3.58 -2.50 -11.97
CA ALA A 101 4.26 -3.55 -12.75
C ALA A 101 3.30 -4.40 -13.59
N ASN A 102 2.01 -4.41 -13.25
CA ASN A 102 0.98 -5.16 -13.97
C ASN A 102 -0.10 -4.25 -14.57
N HIS A 103 0.25 -3.00 -14.92
CA HIS A 103 -0.75 -1.99 -15.30
C HIS A 103 -1.56 -2.34 -16.55
N THR A 104 -1.09 -3.26 -17.39
CA THR A 104 -1.79 -3.78 -18.57
C THR A 104 -2.58 -5.07 -18.29
N CYS A 105 -2.40 -5.71 -17.11
CA CYS A 105 -2.98 -7.02 -16.82
C CYS A 105 -3.65 -7.07 -15.43
N ILE A 106 -4.94 -6.72 -15.36
CA ILE A 106 -5.71 -6.72 -14.10
C ILE A 106 -5.73 -8.09 -13.41
N PRO A 107 -5.95 -9.23 -14.10
CA PRO A 107 -5.92 -10.53 -13.44
C PRO A 107 -4.58 -10.85 -12.76
N MET A 108 -3.46 -10.49 -13.39
CA MET A 108 -2.13 -10.68 -12.82
C MET A 108 -1.92 -9.75 -11.61
N ALA A 109 -2.28 -8.47 -11.73
CA ALA A 109 -2.22 -7.52 -10.63
C ALA A 109 -3.01 -8.02 -9.40
N ILE A 110 -4.20 -8.58 -9.60
CA ILE A 110 -5.01 -9.18 -8.51
C ILE A 110 -4.29 -10.38 -7.92
N ALA A 111 -3.84 -11.33 -8.73
CA ALA A 111 -3.23 -12.57 -8.26
C ALA A 111 -1.96 -12.29 -7.43
N GLU A 112 -1.06 -11.44 -7.93
CA GLU A 112 0.19 -11.09 -7.26
C GLU A 112 -0.04 -10.22 -6.01
N SER A 113 -1.00 -9.29 -6.04
CA SER A 113 -1.38 -8.50 -4.87
C SER A 113 -1.96 -9.37 -3.74
N VAL A 114 -2.79 -10.34 -4.08
CA VAL A 114 -3.30 -11.33 -3.12
C VAL A 114 -2.14 -12.18 -2.58
N ALA A 115 -1.25 -12.65 -3.42
CA ALA A 115 -0.08 -13.42 -3.01
C ALA A 115 0.81 -12.63 -2.03
N VAL A 116 1.14 -11.37 -2.33
CA VAL A 116 1.92 -10.50 -1.42
C VAL A 116 1.17 -10.22 -0.12
N SER A 117 -0.16 -10.08 -0.17
CA SER A 117 -0.96 -9.91 1.05
C SER A 117 -0.88 -11.14 1.94
N LEU A 118 -0.96 -12.35 1.37
CA LEU A 118 -0.86 -13.62 2.09
C LEU A 118 0.51 -13.87 2.74
N MET A 119 1.56 -13.19 2.31
CA MET A 119 2.87 -13.26 2.96
C MET A 119 2.81 -12.83 4.44
N THR A 120 1.92 -11.90 4.77
CA THR A 120 1.79 -11.35 6.15
C THR A 120 0.38 -11.47 6.74
N HIS A 121 -0.66 -11.54 5.91
CA HIS A 121 -2.06 -11.54 6.32
C HIS A 121 -2.81 -12.66 5.60
N GLY A 122 -2.96 -13.81 6.25
CA GLY A 122 -3.57 -15.02 5.66
C GLY A 122 -5.08 -15.16 5.89
N ASN A 123 -5.76 -14.16 6.47
CA ASN A 123 -7.19 -14.19 6.69
C ASN A 123 -7.96 -14.13 5.36
N LYS A 124 -9.09 -14.86 5.26
CA LYS A 124 -9.91 -14.91 4.04
C LYS A 124 -10.45 -13.54 3.59
N ASP A 125 -10.74 -12.64 4.53
CA ASP A 125 -11.26 -11.31 4.24
C ASP A 125 -10.20 -10.47 3.51
N ILE A 126 -8.91 -10.70 3.79
CA ILE A 126 -7.79 -10.05 3.11
C ILE A 126 -7.82 -10.32 1.60
N VAL A 127 -8.04 -11.57 1.21
CA VAL A 127 -8.12 -11.95 -0.22
C VAL A 127 -9.22 -11.17 -0.93
N GLN A 128 -10.42 -11.12 -0.33
CA GLN A 128 -11.58 -10.45 -0.91
C GLN A 128 -11.35 -8.92 -1.02
N TYR A 129 -10.89 -8.27 0.04
CA TYR A 129 -10.67 -6.83 0.04
C TYR A 129 -9.50 -6.43 -0.85
N THR A 130 -8.44 -7.23 -0.90
CA THR A 130 -7.30 -6.99 -1.80
C THR A 130 -7.73 -7.07 -3.26
N ALA A 131 -8.45 -8.12 -3.64
CA ALA A 131 -8.93 -8.28 -5.02
C ALA A 131 -9.86 -7.14 -5.44
N ALA A 132 -10.81 -6.75 -4.57
CA ALA A 132 -11.72 -5.63 -4.83
C ALA A 132 -10.96 -4.31 -4.99
N PHE A 133 -10.04 -4.01 -4.07
CA PHE A 133 -9.24 -2.79 -4.10
C PHE A 133 -8.39 -2.66 -5.38
N VAL A 134 -7.70 -3.74 -5.77
CA VAL A 134 -6.85 -3.74 -6.98
C VAL A 134 -7.72 -3.57 -8.22
N THR A 135 -8.85 -4.27 -8.30
CA THR A 135 -9.79 -4.17 -9.42
C THR A 135 -10.27 -2.72 -9.59
N GLU A 136 -10.79 -2.11 -8.53
CA GLU A 136 -11.31 -0.74 -8.58
C GLU A 136 -10.21 0.29 -8.89
N THR A 137 -9.04 0.13 -8.27
CA THR A 137 -7.91 1.02 -8.51
C THR A 137 -7.49 0.96 -9.98
N MET A 138 -7.35 -0.22 -10.55
CA MET A 138 -6.85 -0.38 -11.92
C MET A 138 -7.88 0.01 -12.99
N LEU A 139 -9.16 -0.26 -12.77
CA LEU A 139 -10.22 0.20 -13.67
C LEU A 139 -10.41 1.72 -13.60
N GLY A 140 -10.04 2.36 -12.50
CA GLY A 140 -10.33 3.77 -12.24
C GLY A 140 -11.82 4.02 -11.97
N GLU A 141 -12.58 2.95 -11.78
CA GLU A 141 -14.01 2.97 -11.54
C GLU A 141 -14.29 2.37 -10.16
N MET A 142 -14.96 3.16 -9.35
CA MET A 142 -15.37 2.71 -8.02
C MET A 142 -16.72 2.02 -8.18
N THR A 143 -16.76 0.72 -7.98
CA THR A 143 -18.01 -0.05 -8.11
C THR A 143 -19.01 0.41 -7.05
N LYS A 144 -20.16 0.92 -7.52
CA LYS A 144 -21.26 1.38 -6.66
C LYS A 144 -21.88 0.27 -5.80
N ASP A 145 -21.50 -0.97 -6.07
CA ASP A 145 -22.11 -2.17 -5.50
C ASP A 145 -21.30 -2.85 -4.40
N PHE A 146 -20.24 -2.22 -3.90
CA PHE A 146 -19.50 -2.82 -2.78
C PHE A 146 -20.38 -2.74 -1.51
N THR A 147 -21.15 -3.80 -1.28
CA THR A 147 -22.17 -3.91 -0.24
C THR A 147 -21.59 -3.69 1.17
N ALA A 148 -20.32 -4.00 1.38
CA ALA A 148 -19.62 -3.76 2.65
C ALA A 148 -19.51 -2.27 3.00
N LEU A 149 -19.44 -1.37 2.00
CA LEU A 149 -19.36 0.07 2.23
C LEU A 149 -20.72 0.70 2.53
N ARG A 150 -21.84 0.09 2.10
CA ARG A 150 -23.19 0.60 2.35
C ARG A 150 -23.58 0.54 3.82
N HIS A 151 -23.03 -0.41 4.57
CA HIS A 151 -23.30 -0.60 6.00
C HIS A 151 -22.33 0.15 6.91
N PHE A 152 -21.32 0.82 6.33
CA PHE A 152 -20.32 1.56 7.08
C PHE A 152 -20.79 3.00 7.30
N ASN A 153 -21.15 3.35 8.53
CA ASN A 153 -21.35 4.76 8.91
C ASN A 153 -20.00 5.46 9.03
N THR A 154 -19.42 5.78 7.87
CA THR A 154 -18.08 6.37 7.76
C THR A 154 -17.99 7.80 8.28
N ARG A 155 -19.12 8.43 8.62
CA ARG A 155 -19.12 9.83 9.10
C ARG A 155 -18.60 9.97 10.52
N GLU A 156 -18.67 8.90 11.32
CA GLU A 156 -18.33 8.94 12.75
C GLU A 156 -17.32 7.89 13.18
N SER A 157 -16.93 6.96 12.29
CA SER A 157 -15.99 5.90 12.66
C SER A 157 -14.55 6.39 12.62
N LYS A 158 -13.89 6.30 13.76
CA LYS A 158 -12.44 6.43 13.87
C LYS A 158 -11.78 5.42 12.94
N THR A 159 -10.74 5.82 12.22
CA THR A 159 -9.96 4.86 11.43
C THR A 159 -9.41 3.78 12.36
N THR A 160 -9.63 2.52 12.01
CA THR A 160 -9.05 1.40 12.72
C THR A 160 -8.04 0.71 11.81
N GLY A 161 -7.06 0.02 12.40
CA GLY A 161 -6.05 -0.73 11.64
C GLY A 161 -6.59 -1.96 10.89
N THR A 162 -7.92 -2.05 10.61
CA THR A 162 -8.49 -3.15 9.82
C THR A 162 -8.56 -2.80 8.35
N ILE A 163 -8.36 -3.80 7.49
CA ILE A 163 -8.38 -3.66 6.02
C ILE A 163 -9.69 -3.03 5.54
N MET A 164 -10.83 -3.47 6.07
CA MET A 164 -12.15 -2.98 5.69
C MET A 164 -12.31 -1.48 5.99
N HIS A 165 -11.90 -1.03 7.18
CA HIS A 165 -11.98 0.37 7.57
C HIS A 165 -11.07 1.27 6.72
N ALA A 166 -9.81 0.88 6.56
CA ALA A 166 -8.84 1.65 5.80
C ALA A 166 -9.28 1.79 4.33
N TYR A 167 -9.78 0.71 3.73
CA TYR A 167 -10.30 0.72 2.37
C TYR A 167 -11.55 1.62 2.24
N ALA A 168 -12.53 1.46 3.14
CA ALA A 168 -13.77 2.26 3.13
C ALA A 168 -13.49 3.76 3.30
N GLN A 169 -12.55 4.14 4.17
CA GLN A 169 -12.17 5.53 4.38
C GLN A 169 -11.43 6.11 3.18
N ALA A 170 -10.48 5.38 2.61
CA ALA A 170 -9.75 5.80 1.42
C ALA A 170 -10.71 6.01 0.23
N TRP A 171 -11.57 5.05 -0.02
CA TRP A 171 -12.60 5.11 -1.06
C TRP A 171 -13.51 6.35 -0.89
N ARG A 172 -14.01 6.55 0.34
CA ARG A 172 -14.87 7.70 0.66
C ARG A 172 -14.16 9.03 0.41
N SER A 173 -12.90 9.16 0.81
CA SER A 173 -12.12 10.39 0.63
C SER A 173 -11.99 10.74 -0.85
N VAL A 174 -11.75 9.75 -1.72
CA VAL A 174 -11.67 9.96 -3.19
C VAL A 174 -13.05 10.19 -3.82
N ALA A 175 -14.13 9.58 -3.27
CA ALA A 175 -15.48 9.73 -3.80
C ALA A 175 -16.11 11.09 -3.51
N LEU A 176 -15.76 11.70 -2.39
CA LEU A 176 -16.35 12.95 -1.91
C LEU A 176 -15.51 14.20 -2.22
N THR A 177 -14.43 14.03 -2.97
CA THR A 177 -13.51 15.13 -3.31
C THR A 177 -13.21 15.15 -4.81
N ASP A 178 -12.80 16.31 -5.30
CA ASP A 178 -12.62 16.57 -6.71
C ASP A 178 -11.14 16.76 -7.12
N SER A 179 -10.20 16.58 -6.16
CA SER A 179 -8.77 16.67 -6.43
C SER A 179 -7.96 15.65 -5.65
N PHE A 180 -6.73 15.38 -6.13
CA PHE A 180 -5.76 14.56 -5.41
C PHE A 180 -5.50 15.14 -4.01
N GLU A 181 -5.29 16.44 -3.93
CA GLU A 181 -4.97 17.12 -2.68
C GLU A 181 -6.12 16.99 -1.67
N ASP A 182 -7.35 17.30 -2.08
CA ASP A 182 -8.50 17.25 -1.17
C ASP A 182 -8.78 15.83 -0.69
N ALA A 183 -8.60 14.83 -1.55
CA ALA A 183 -8.73 13.41 -1.17
C ALA A 183 -7.75 13.03 -0.07
N LEU A 184 -6.48 13.39 -0.22
CA LEU A 184 -5.45 13.11 0.77
C LEU A 184 -5.67 13.89 2.07
N VAL A 185 -6.04 15.16 1.97
CA VAL A 185 -6.33 16.01 3.14
C VAL A 185 -7.52 15.47 3.92
N ASP A 186 -8.62 15.08 3.24
CA ASP A 186 -9.78 14.44 3.90
C ASP A 186 -9.38 13.13 4.59
N ALA A 187 -8.58 12.28 3.93
CA ALA A 187 -8.13 11.01 4.47
C ALA A 187 -7.30 11.18 5.74
N VAL A 188 -6.22 11.98 5.69
CA VAL A 188 -5.27 12.09 6.80
C VAL A 188 -5.83 12.87 7.99
N ASN A 189 -6.74 13.80 7.78
CA ASN A 189 -7.36 14.57 8.86
C ASN A 189 -8.34 13.76 9.73
N LYS A 190 -8.66 12.53 9.35
CA LYS A 190 -9.42 11.61 10.21
C LYS A 190 -8.60 11.12 11.42
N GLY A 191 -7.28 11.23 11.33
CA GLY A 191 -6.37 10.84 12.40
C GLY A 191 -6.24 9.32 12.58
N TYR A 192 -5.79 8.90 13.75
CA TYR A 192 -5.49 7.50 14.10
C TYR A 192 -4.47 6.87 13.14
N ASP A 193 -4.85 5.89 12.32
CA ASP A 193 -4.05 5.20 11.32
C ASP A 193 -4.03 6.00 10.00
N ALA A 194 -3.62 7.28 10.11
CA ALA A 194 -3.76 8.26 9.03
C ALA A 194 -2.76 8.05 7.90
N ASP A 195 -1.60 7.51 8.17
CA ASP A 195 -0.56 7.16 7.19
C ASP A 195 -1.03 6.03 6.29
N THR A 196 -1.51 4.91 6.85
CA THR A 196 -2.06 3.80 6.06
C THR A 196 -3.28 4.23 5.23
N VAL A 197 -4.24 4.96 5.82
CA VAL A 197 -5.38 5.47 5.05
C VAL A 197 -4.92 6.44 3.98
N GLY A 198 -3.93 7.28 4.27
CA GLY A 198 -3.30 8.17 3.31
C GLY A 198 -2.62 7.42 2.15
N ALA A 199 -1.86 6.36 2.44
CA ALA A 199 -1.21 5.54 1.42
C ALA A 199 -2.24 4.87 0.48
N ILE A 200 -3.28 4.25 1.04
CA ILE A 200 -4.36 3.62 0.25
C ILE A 200 -5.12 4.68 -0.57
N THR A 201 -5.45 5.83 0.03
CA THR A 201 -6.07 6.96 -0.68
C THR A 201 -5.18 7.46 -1.81
N GLY A 202 -3.87 7.54 -1.57
CA GLY A 202 -2.88 7.96 -2.58
C GLY A 202 -2.85 7.07 -3.81
N MET A 203 -3.00 5.76 -3.64
CA MET A 203 -3.10 4.81 -4.76
C MET A 203 -4.37 5.06 -5.60
N LEU A 204 -5.54 5.18 -4.96
CA LEU A 204 -6.81 5.47 -5.64
C LEU A 204 -6.80 6.85 -6.33
N ALA A 205 -6.39 7.89 -5.61
CA ALA A 205 -6.34 9.26 -6.10
C ALA A 205 -5.28 9.42 -7.20
N GLY A 206 -4.14 8.76 -7.05
CA GLY A 206 -3.08 8.75 -8.06
C GLY A 206 -3.55 8.16 -9.39
N ARG A 207 -4.31 7.07 -9.34
CA ARG A 207 -4.92 6.48 -10.54
C ARG A 207 -5.99 7.38 -11.15
N LYS A 208 -6.82 8.01 -10.32
CA LYS A 208 -7.93 8.88 -10.78
C LYS A 208 -7.45 10.21 -11.35
N TYR A 209 -6.50 10.87 -10.70
CA TYR A 209 -6.11 12.25 -11.01
C TYR A 209 -4.74 12.37 -11.69
N GLY A 210 -3.92 11.33 -11.65
CA GLY A 210 -2.58 11.29 -12.25
C GLY A 210 -1.49 11.98 -11.42
N TYR A 211 -0.23 11.68 -11.75
CA TYR A 211 0.96 12.22 -11.08
C TYR A 211 1.02 13.76 -11.09
N SER A 212 0.64 14.40 -12.20
CA SER A 212 0.68 15.87 -12.35
C SER A 212 -0.27 16.61 -11.40
N SER A 213 -1.23 15.91 -10.80
CA SER A 213 -2.17 16.48 -9.81
C SER A 213 -1.60 16.51 -8.40
N ILE A 214 -0.47 15.86 -8.15
CA ILE A 214 0.20 15.87 -6.84
C ILE A 214 0.79 17.27 -6.60
N PRO A 215 0.46 17.93 -5.48
CA PRO A 215 0.97 19.27 -5.20
C PRO A 215 2.50 19.30 -5.19
N LYS A 216 3.09 20.19 -6.01
CA LYS A 216 4.55 20.33 -6.11
C LYS A 216 5.21 20.51 -4.74
N ARG A 217 4.57 21.29 -3.84
CA ARG A 217 5.07 21.51 -2.47
C ARG A 217 5.16 20.22 -1.62
N TRP A 218 4.43 19.14 -1.97
CA TRP A 218 4.57 17.83 -1.34
C TRP A 218 5.71 17.05 -1.96
N LEU A 219 5.80 17.05 -3.30
CA LEU A 219 6.90 16.40 -4.02
C LEU A 219 8.26 16.99 -3.64
N ASP A 220 8.35 18.33 -3.45
CA ASP A 220 9.58 19.01 -3.04
C ASP A 220 10.04 18.66 -1.60
N LYS A 221 9.17 18.03 -0.80
CA LYS A 221 9.49 17.58 0.57
C LYS A 221 9.67 16.06 0.70
N LEU A 222 9.22 15.31 -0.30
CA LEU A 222 9.28 13.85 -0.26
C LEU A 222 10.74 13.39 -0.24
N VAL A 223 11.09 12.64 0.79
CA VAL A 223 12.43 12.04 0.92
C VAL A 223 12.60 11.01 -0.20
N GLN A 224 13.80 10.94 -0.79
CA GLN A 224 14.12 10.00 -1.89
C GLN A 224 13.15 10.08 -3.09
N ARG A 225 12.59 11.25 -3.37
CA ARG A 225 11.61 11.43 -4.46
C ARG A 225 12.12 10.93 -5.82
N ASP A 226 13.35 11.25 -6.16
CA ASP A 226 13.88 10.95 -7.49
C ASP A 226 14.15 9.44 -7.65
N GLU A 227 14.57 8.77 -6.59
CA GLU A 227 14.69 7.31 -6.52
C GLU A 227 13.31 6.64 -6.67
N LEU A 228 12.30 7.12 -5.96
CA LEU A 228 10.93 6.60 -6.07
C LEU A 228 10.37 6.76 -7.48
N LEU A 229 10.62 7.89 -8.14
CA LEU A 229 10.21 8.12 -9.52
C LEU A 229 10.94 7.17 -10.49
N ALA A 230 12.24 7.00 -10.31
CA ALA A 230 13.02 6.07 -11.13
C ALA A 230 12.54 4.62 -10.97
N MET A 231 12.21 4.19 -9.75
CA MET A 231 11.61 2.87 -9.50
C MET A 231 10.23 2.73 -10.16
N ALA A 232 9.37 3.75 -10.06
CA ALA A 232 8.06 3.76 -10.69
C ALA A 232 8.15 3.63 -12.21
N GLU A 233 9.10 4.32 -12.85
CA GLU A 233 9.33 4.20 -14.30
C GLU A 233 9.83 2.80 -14.70
N GLN A 234 10.69 2.19 -13.89
CA GLN A 234 11.17 0.83 -14.15
C GLN A 234 10.03 -0.19 -14.03
N LEU A 235 9.21 -0.09 -12.98
CA LEU A 235 8.02 -0.94 -12.80
C LEU A 235 7.03 -0.78 -13.96
N TYR A 236 6.76 0.45 -14.39
CA TYR A 236 5.88 0.70 -15.51
C TYR A 236 6.37 0.05 -16.81
N LYS A 237 7.70 0.08 -17.05
CA LYS A 237 8.29 -0.59 -18.22
C LYS A 237 8.17 -2.11 -18.15
N LEU A 238 8.21 -2.72 -16.96
CA LEU A 238 7.99 -4.17 -16.81
C LEU A 238 6.57 -4.59 -17.23
N GLY A 239 5.57 -3.77 -16.96
CA GLY A 239 4.17 -4.04 -17.28
C GLY A 239 3.77 -3.81 -18.75
N GLY A 240 4.72 -3.43 -19.62
CA GLY A 240 4.44 -3.10 -21.03
C GLY A 240 4.22 -4.28 -21.96
N GLU A 241 4.34 -5.53 -21.52
CA GLU A 241 4.00 -6.72 -22.24
C GLU A 241 2.57 -7.17 -21.89
N ASP A 242 1.76 -7.51 -22.90
CA ASP A 242 0.38 -7.99 -22.73
C ASP A 242 0.28 -9.15 -21.73
N CYS A 243 -0.92 -9.31 -21.13
CA CYS A 243 -1.28 -10.48 -20.33
C CYS A 243 -0.90 -11.77 -21.07
N LYS A 244 0.21 -12.38 -20.72
CA LYS A 244 0.63 -13.68 -21.25
C LYS A 244 0.04 -14.81 -20.42
#